data_5ca90238e059416fd60a52886f272d96
#
_entry.id   5ca90238e059416fd60a52886f272d96
#
_cell.length_a   1.000
_cell.length_b   1.000
_cell.length_c   1.000
_cell.angle_alpha   90.00
_cell.angle_beta   90.00
_cell.angle_gamma   90.00
#
_symmetry.space_group_name_H-M   'P 1'
#
loop_
_entity.id
_entity.type
_entity.pdbx_description
1 polymer ?
#
loop_
_entity_poly.entity_id
_entity_poly.type
_entity_poly.pdbx_seq_one_letter_code
_entity_poly.pdbx_strand_id
1 'polypeptide(L)'
;MLMIRSIIRPEKVDAVLAALMEAGFPAVTKMNVVGRGKQRGIKIGEIVYDEIPKELLITVVADKDKDLVIKTITQAARTGSKGSFGDGKIFVSPVEEVYTVSSGLKETGAALSEVGV
;
A
#
# COMPACT_ATOMS: atom_id res chain seq x y z
N MET A 1 13.27 8.43 -6.52
CA MET A 1 12.57 7.19 -6.15
C MET A 1 11.80 7.38 -4.85
N LEU A 2 10.61 6.87 -4.80
CA LEU A 2 9.76 6.97 -3.61
C LEU A 2 9.24 5.59 -3.23
N MET A 3 9.24 5.32 -1.93
CA MET A 3 8.58 4.15 -1.36
C MET A 3 7.19 4.57 -0.91
N ILE A 4 6.19 3.87 -1.42
CA ILE A 4 4.80 4.09 -1.05
C ILE A 4 4.33 2.90 -0.23
N ARG A 5 4.01 3.17 1.03
CA ARG A 5 3.51 2.17 1.97
C ARG A 5 2.07 2.49 2.29
N SER A 6 1.20 1.52 2.08
CA SER A 6 -0.24 1.72 2.26
C SER A 6 -0.76 0.68 3.24
N ILE A 7 -1.40 1.15 4.30
CA ILE A 7 -2.08 0.27 5.24
C ILE A 7 -3.56 0.37 4.95
N ILE A 8 -4.16 -0.72 4.49
CA ILE A 8 -5.53 -0.75 4.00
C ILE A 8 -6.32 -1.90 4.60
N ARG A 9 -7.63 -1.89 4.36
CA ARG A 9 -8.50 -2.99 4.79
C ARG A 9 -8.14 -4.27 4.02
N PRO A 10 -8.09 -5.44 4.69
CA PRO A 10 -7.77 -6.70 4.02
C PRO A 10 -8.68 -7.01 2.83
N GLU A 11 -9.98 -6.72 2.94
CA GLU A 11 -10.95 -6.99 1.87
C GLU A 11 -10.76 -6.10 0.64
N LYS A 12 -9.93 -5.07 0.71
CA LYS A 12 -9.64 -4.18 -0.41
C LYS A 12 -8.35 -4.53 -1.15
N VAL A 13 -7.56 -5.45 -0.63
CA VAL A 13 -6.23 -5.76 -1.20
C VAL A 13 -6.32 -6.20 -2.65
N ASP A 14 -7.21 -7.14 -2.98
CA ASP A 14 -7.30 -7.64 -4.35
C ASP A 14 -7.68 -6.55 -5.34
N ALA A 15 -8.59 -5.66 -4.95
CA ALA A 15 -8.99 -4.54 -5.79
C ALA A 15 -7.83 -3.56 -6.01
N VAL A 16 -7.06 -3.28 -4.97
CA VAL A 16 -5.91 -2.38 -5.05
C VAL A 16 -4.81 -2.99 -5.93
N LEU A 17 -4.50 -4.28 -5.73
CA LEU A 17 -3.48 -4.95 -6.53
C LEU A 17 -3.86 -5.00 -8.02
N ALA A 18 -5.13 -5.28 -8.32
CA ALA A 18 -5.63 -5.29 -9.69
C ALA A 18 -5.54 -3.89 -10.32
N ALA A 19 -5.93 -2.86 -9.59
CA ALA A 19 -5.88 -1.49 -10.08
C ALA A 19 -4.44 -1.02 -10.32
N LEU A 20 -3.51 -1.37 -9.43
CA LEU A 20 -2.10 -1.04 -9.62
C LEU A 20 -1.50 -1.76 -10.83
N MET A 21 -1.83 -3.03 -11.02
CA MET A 21 -1.37 -3.79 -12.18
C MET A 21 -1.87 -3.15 -13.48
N GLU A 22 -3.15 -2.80 -13.53
CA GLU A 22 -3.74 -2.16 -14.71
C GLU A 22 -3.12 -0.79 -14.99
N ALA A 23 -2.74 -0.06 -13.94
CA ALA A 23 -2.08 1.23 -14.07
C ALA A 23 -0.59 1.14 -14.45
N GLY A 24 -0.04 -0.08 -14.52
CA GLY A 24 1.36 -0.30 -14.90
C GLY A 24 2.31 -0.50 -13.73
N PHE A 25 1.80 -0.80 -12.53
CA PHE A 25 2.60 -0.99 -11.31
C PHE A 25 2.34 -2.36 -10.68
N PRO A 26 2.79 -3.44 -11.33
CA PRO A 26 2.51 -4.79 -10.83
C PRO A 26 3.34 -5.23 -9.63
N ALA A 27 4.50 -4.59 -9.40
CA ALA A 27 5.46 -5.02 -8.38
C ALA A 27 5.08 -4.46 -7.01
N VAL A 28 4.47 -5.28 -6.19
CA VAL A 28 3.98 -4.90 -4.85
C VAL A 28 4.28 -6.02 -3.86
N THR A 29 4.84 -5.66 -2.72
CA THR A 29 5.01 -6.58 -1.59
C THR A 29 3.88 -6.34 -0.60
N LYS A 30 3.29 -7.39 -0.07
CA LYS A 30 2.25 -7.27 0.95
C LYS A 30 2.58 -8.09 2.18
N MET A 31 2.08 -7.62 3.33
CA MET A 31 2.17 -8.38 4.57
C MET A 31 0.98 -8.06 5.48
N ASN A 32 0.61 -9.03 6.29
CA ASN A 32 -0.44 -8.87 7.28
C ASN A 32 0.10 -8.04 8.44
N VAL A 33 -0.69 -7.08 8.90
CA VAL A 33 -0.37 -6.25 10.07
C VAL A 33 -1.62 -6.11 10.91
N VAL A 34 -1.45 -5.65 12.14
CA VAL A 34 -2.56 -5.28 13.00
C VAL A 34 -2.39 -3.82 13.37
N GLY A 35 -3.50 -3.11 13.49
CA GLY A 35 -3.46 -1.70 13.80
C GLY A 35 -4.61 -1.28 14.70
N ARG A 36 -4.47 -0.07 15.24
CA ARG A 36 -5.50 0.58 16.03
C ARG A 36 -5.55 2.03 15.57
N GLY A 37 -6.72 2.44 15.07
CA GLY A 37 -6.90 3.79 14.54
C GLY A 37 -7.71 4.67 15.49
N LYS A 38 -8.36 5.67 14.90
CA LYS A 38 -9.25 6.57 15.65
C LYS A 38 -10.48 5.87 16.19
N GLN A 39 -10.90 4.79 15.54
CA GLN A 39 -11.95 3.95 16.06
C GLN A 39 -11.41 3.20 17.27
N ARG A 40 -12.06 3.38 18.40
CA ARG A 40 -11.65 2.74 19.63
C ARG A 40 -12.24 1.36 19.68
N GLY A 41 -11.45 0.35 19.42
CA GLY A 41 -11.83 -1.04 19.56
C GLY A 41 -13.17 -1.42 18.94
N ILE A 42 -13.36 -2.70 18.68
CA ILE A 42 -14.65 -3.25 18.27
C ILE A 42 -15.15 -4.08 19.43
N LYS A 43 -16.33 -3.72 19.96
CA LYS A 43 -16.94 -4.45 21.06
C LYS A 43 -17.86 -5.53 20.50
N ILE A 44 -17.58 -6.78 20.87
CA ILE A 44 -18.46 -7.91 20.55
C ILE A 44 -18.83 -8.55 21.88
N GLY A 45 -20.10 -8.41 22.29
CA GLY A 45 -20.52 -8.82 23.62
C GLY A 45 -19.78 -8.04 24.70
N GLU A 46 -19.10 -8.74 25.58
CA GLU A 46 -18.30 -8.15 26.66
C GLU A 46 -16.83 -7.96 26.27
N ILE A 47 -16.43 -8.38 25.06
CA ILE A 47 -15.05 -8.31 24.62
C ILE A 47 -14.85 -7.08 23.73
N VAL A 48 -13.80 -6.30 24.07
CA VAL A 48 -13.39 -5.14 23.28
C VAL A 48 -12.13 -5.51 22.51
N TYR A 49 -12.18 -5.38 21.16
CA TYR A 49 -11.05 -5.66 20.31
C TYR A 49 -10.36 -4.34 19.96
N ASP A 50 -9.16 -4.12 20.54
CA ASP A 50 -8.37 -2.91 20.29
C ASP A 50 -7.57 -2.99 19.00
N GLU A 51 -7.28 -4.19 18.54
CA GLU A 51 -6.45 -4.41 17.35
C GLU A 51 -7.29 -4.92 16.20
N ILE A 52 -7.08 -4.32 15.04
CA ILE A 52 -7.84 -4.63 13.82
C ILE A 52 -6.85 -5.11 12.76
N PRO A 53 -7.13 -6.26 12.10
CA PRO A 53 -6.27 -6.73 11.01
C PRO A 53 -6.32 -5.76 9.84
N LYS A 54 -5.14 -5.50 9.28
CA LYS A 54 -4.91 -4.67 8.10
C LYS A 54 -3.89 -5.36 7.21
N GLU A 55 -3.72 -4.83 6.01
CA GLU A 55 -2.65 -5.25 5.10
C GLU A 55 -1.75 -4.05 4.81
N LEU A 56 -0.44 -4.30 4.82
CA LEU A 56 0.55 -3.32 4.40
C LEU A 56 1.00 -3.67 2.99
N LEU A 57 0.88 -2.72 2.08
CA LEU A 57 1.38 -2.83 0.72
C LEU A 57 2.57 -1.91 0.56
N ILE A 58 3.64 -2.41 -0.05
CA ILE A 58 4.87 -1.64 -0.30
C ILE A 58 5.18 -1.69 -1.79
N THR A 59 5.36 -0.53 -2.39
CA THR A 59 5.84 -0.41 -3.77
C THR A 59 6.82 0.75 -3.88
N VAL A 60 7.78 0.65 -4.79
CA VAL A 60 8.76 1.70 -5.06
C VAL A 60 8.53 2.19 -6.49
N VAL A 61 8.40 3.49 -6.65
CA VAL A 61 8.08 4.08 -7.95
C VAL A 61 8.97 5.30 -8.22
N ALA A 62 9.03 5.70 -9.49
CA ALA A 62 9.68 6.96 -9.86
C ALA A 62 8.88 8.13 -9.30
N ASP A 63 9.56 9.24 -9.03
CA ASP A 63 8.91 10.44 -8.47
C ASP A 63 7.74 10.93 -9.32
N LYS A 64 7.86 10.83 -10.63
CA LYS A 64 6.82 11.27 -11.57
C LYS A 64 5.52 10.47 -11.47
N ASP A 65 5.59 9.25 -10.94
CA ASP A 65 4.45 8.33 -10.87
C ASP A 65 3.71 8.39 -9.53
N LYS A 66 4.22 9.17 -8.57
CA LYS A 66 3.67 9.24 -7.22
C LYS A 66 2.17 9.54 -7.20
N ASP A 67 1.76 10.61 -7.89
CA ASP A 67 0.37 11.06 -7.81
C ASP A 67 -0.59 10.04 -8.42
N LEU A 68 -0.19 9.40 -9.51
CA LEU A 68 -0.98 8.35 -10.15
C LEU A 68 -1.15 7.15 -9.21
N VAL A 69 -0.06 6.72 -8.57
CA VAL A 69 -0.10 5.56 -7.67
C VAL A 69 -0.96 5.86 -6.45
N ILE A 70 -0.81 7.03 -5.83
CA ILE A 70 -1.63 7.43 -4.68
C ILE A 70 -3.12 7.48 -5.07
N LYS A 71 -3.44 8.06 -6.20
CA LYS A 71 -4.81 8.13 -6.69
C LYS A 71 -5.39 6.73 -6.93
N THR A 72 -4.62 5.86 -7.55
CA THR A 72 -5.02 4.48 -7.84
C THR A 72 -5.34 3.72 -6.57
N ILE A 73 -4.45 3.79 -5.58
CA ILE A 73 -4.66 3.13 -4.27
C ILE A 73 -5.88 3.72 -3.56
N THR A 74 -5.98 5.04 -3.51
CA THR A 74 -7.06 5.72 -2.82
C THR A 74 -8.43 5.34 -3.38
N GLN A 75 -8.57 5.34 -4.70
CA GLN A 75 -9.84 5.01 -5.33
C GLN A 75 -10.25 3.55 -5.11
N ALA A 76 -9.28 2.63 -5.14
CA ALA A 76 -9.56 1.21 -4.98
C ALA A 76 -9.77 0.79 -3.52
N ALA A 77 -9.11 1.47 -2.57
CA ALA A 77 -9.17 1.12 -1.15
C ALA A 77 -10.29 1.83 -0.37
N ARG A 78 -10.84 2.89 -0.94
CA ARG A 78 -11.85 3.71 -0.27
C ARG A 78 -13.18 2.96 -0.16
N THR A 79 -13.83 3.10 0.99
CA THR A 79 -15.19 2.58 1.21
C THR A 79 -16.20 3.59 0.70
N GLY A 80 -16.97 3.21 -0.32
CA GLY A 80 -17.92 4.12 -0.95
C GLY A 80 -17.24 5.27 -1.68
N SER A 81 -18.00 6.28 -2.06
CA SER A 81 -17.48 7.42 -2.81
C SER A 81 -16.74 8.44 -1.93
N LYS A 82 -17.08 8.50 -0.65
CA LYS A 82 -16.52 9.49 0.28
C LYS A 82 -15.49 8.91 1.25
N GLY A 83 -15.38 7.59 1.29
CA GLY A 83 -14.55 6.93 2.27
C GLY A 83 -15.14 6.90 3.67
N SER A 84 -14.48 6.17 4.56
CA SER A 84 -14.87 6.09 5.96
C SER A 84 -13.65 5.87 6.84
N PHE A 85 -13.82 6.08 8.15
CA PHE A 85 -12.75 5.80 9.11
C PHE A 85 -12.33 4.34 9.00
N GLY A 86 -11.04 4.11 9.06
CA GLY A 86 -10.48 2.77 8.96
C GLY A 86 -10.11 2.35 7.55
N ASP A 87 -10.34 3.18 6.52
CA ASP A 87 -9.93 2.87 5.15
C ASP A 87 -8.41 2.76 5.02
N GLY A 88 -7.66 3.46 5.86
CA GLY A 88 -6.21 3.31 5.91
C GLY A 88 -5.44 4.59 5.71
N LYS A 89 -4.13 4.42 5.57
CA LYS A 89 -3.18 5.53 5.38
C LYS A 89 -2.17 5.17 4.31
N ILE A 90 -1.67 6.18 3.63
CA ILE A 90 -0.58 6.03 2.66
C ILE A 90 0.59 6.87 3.14
N PHE A 91 1.76 6.24 3.23
CA PHE A 91 3.00 6.90 3.63
C PHE A 91 3.95 6.94 2.45
N VAL A 92 4.54 8.10 2.20
CA VAL A 92 5.48 8.31 1.11
C VAL A 92 6.81 8.74 1.70
N SER A 93 7.89 8.07 1.32
CA SER A 93 9.23 8.42 1.78
C SER A 93 10.24 8.28 0.64
N PRO A 94 11.34 9.05 0.67
CA PRO A 94 12.39 8.90 -0.31
C PRO A 94 13.07 7.54 -0.20
N VAL A 95 13.53 7.01 -1.34
CA VAL A 95 14.42 5.86 -1.41
C VAL A 95 15.66 6.31 -2.18
N GLU A 96 16.80 6.21 -1.53
CA GLU A 96 18.05 6.65 -2.15
C GLU A 96 18.51 5.67 -3.22
N GLU A 97 18.48 4.38 -2.93
CA GLU A 97 18.99 3.35 -3.81
C GLU A 97 18.18 2.07 -3.70
N VAL A 98 18.06 1.35 -4.81
CA VAL A 98 17.46 0.03 -4.86
C VAL A 98 18.42 -0.92 -5.56
N TYR A 99 18.66 -2.08 -4.98
CA TYR A 99 19.53 -3.12 -5.54
C TYR A 99 18.71 -4.39 -5.77
N THR A 100 18.92 -5.01 -6.92
CA THR A 100 18.33 -6.32 -7.20
C THR A 100 19.23 -7.40 -6.65
N VAL A 101 18.69 -8.27 -5.82
CA VAL A 101 19.48 -9.32 -5.16
C VAL A 101 20.13 -10.26 -6.15
N SER A 102 19.39 -10.69 -7.17
CA SER A 102 19.88 -11.67 -8.13
C SER A 102 21.10 -11.21 -8.93
N SER A 103 21.15 -9.93 -9.30
CA SER A 103 22.26 -9.36 -10.08
C SER A 103 23.28 -8.64 -9.22
N GLY A 104 22.90 -8.23 -8.01
CA GLY A 104 23.69 -7.34 -7.17
C GLY A 104 23.85 -5.93 -7.71
N LEU A 105 23.07 -5.58 -8.74
CA LEU A 105 23.19 -4.29 -9.41
C LEU A 105 22.12 -3.31 -8.93
N LYS A 106 22.50 -2.02 -8.95
CA LYS A 106 21.59 -0.93 -8.64
C LYS A 106 20.57 -0.73 -9.74
N GLU A 107 19.31 -0.62 -9.36
CA GLU A 107 18.23 -0.29 -10.28
C GLU A 107 18.23 1.19 -10.61
N THR A 108 17.84 1.52 -11.84
CA THR A 108 17.66 2.90 -12.28
C THR A 108 16.17 3.27 -12.23
N GLY A 109 15.89 4.58 -12.19
CA GLY A 109 14.51 5.07 -12.13
C GLY A 109 13.61 4.54 -13.23
N ALA A 110 14.15 4.29 -14.42
CA ALA A 110 13.37 3.82 -15.58
C ALA A 110 12.80 2.40 -15.38
N ALA A 111 13.44 1.57 -14.56
CA ALA A 111 13.03 0.18 -14.35
C ALA A 111 12.23 -0.03 -13.06
N LEU A 112 11.96 1.02 -12.27
CA LEU A 112 11.35 0.87 -10.96
C LEU A 112 9.96 0.25 -10.98
N SER A 113 9.14 0.58 -11.96
CA SER A 113 7.79 0.02 -12.07
C SER A 113 7.80 -1.49 -12.38
N GLU A 114 8.95 -2.03 -12.78
CA GLU A 114 9.14 -3.44 -13.10
C GLU A 114 9.87 -4.20 -11.97
N VAL A 115 10.30 -3.49 -10.93
CA VAL A 115 11.03 -4.11 -9.82
C VAL A 115 10.10 -5.07 -9.09
N GLY A 116 10.43 -6.35 -9.18
CA GLY A 116 9.74 -7.40 -8.44
C GLY A 116 10.19 -7.48 -6.99
N VAL A 117 9.44 -8.23 -6.23
CA VAL A 117 9.74 -8.49 -4.82
C VAL A 117 10.76 -9.61 -4.63
#